data_ed38f6f82f8ec5670006c3cec29a083f
#
_entry.id   ed38f6f82f8ec5670006c3cec29a083f
#
_cell.length_a   1.000
_cell.length_b   1.000
_cell.length_c   1.000
_cell.angle_alpha   90.00
_cell.angle_beta   90.00
_cell.angle_gamma   90.00
#
_symmetry.space_group_name_H-M   'P 1'
#
loop_
_entity.id
_entity.type
_entity.pdbx_description
1 polymer ?
#
loop_
_entity_poly.entity_id
_entity_poly.type
_entity_poly.pdbx_seq_one_letter_code
_entity_poly.pdbx_strand_id
1 'polypeptide(L)'
;MKTVRTSIWVAAVLGPVLLASPVRAGAGGAKGPSLEGAWLGVPKMSSMRAERIGFIIQVKPDRSFSGTFASLDQGPTSIALSRISQANERVMIEVGAIGGRYEGTLNAEGSQIDGRWMQGGASLDLIVKRIKPQEPARPYPYLEEDATYQNVRDAATLAGTLTLPPAGGPFPAVILITGSGQEDRDGSAYGHRPFLVLADYLTRRGIAVLRVDDRGVGGSTGDVSQATSEDFARDLLAGVAYLKTRGQIDPQRIGLIGHSDGGVIAALAAVDSNDVAFIVLMAGCGVTGDLVVEGQVASMLKAAGADQATIDAALQQQRRIMDVVKSETDPNLAQKKLHELGCSDSQVQKLTCKWYYFFVTHDPQETLRKVRCPVLALNGDLDTQILAQVNLPAIEQALREGANPDFTVKELPRLNHFFQTAQTGNINEYAFIEETMSPVALETMATWIETRTK
;
A
#
# COMPACT_ATOMS: atom_id res chain seq x y z
N MET A 1 6.82 -25.91 33.44
CA MET A 1 7.52 -25.20 32.34
C MET A 1 7.48 -26.11 31.11
N LYS A 2 6.50 -25.94 30.25
CA LYS A 2 6.41 -26.63 28.95
C LYS A 2 6.82 -25.61 27.91
N THR A 3 7.97 -25.82 27.31
CA THR A 3 8.51 -25.06 26.18
C THR A 3 7.55 -25.21 25.00
N VAL A 4 6.77 -24.14 24.75
CA VAL A 4 6.03 -24.01 23.51
C VAL A 4 7.08 -23.67 22.45
N ARG A 5 7.44 -24.64 21.63
CA ARG A 5 8.17 -24.41 20.39
C ARG A 5 7.22 -23.66 19.46
N THR A 6 7.24 -22.35 19.56
CA THR A 6 6.61 -21.48 18.57
C THR A 6 7.45 -21.53 17.32
N SER A 7 7.02 -22.35 16.37
CA SER A 7 7.55 -22.29 15.01
C SER A 7 7.10 -20.94 14.44
N ILE A 8 7.91 -19.90 14.65
CA ILE A 8 7.72 -18.60 14.01
C ILE A 8 8.11 -18.82 12.54
N TRP A 9 7.13 -19.21 11.76
CA TRP A 9 7.26 -19.20 10.31
C TRP A 9 7.27 -17.74 9.88
N VAL A 10 8.44 -17.27 9.48
CA VAL A 10 8.59 -15.99 8.79
C VAL A 10 7.85 -16.13 7.46
N ALA A 11 6.58 -15.78 7.46
CA ALA A 11 5.89 -15.49 6.21
C ALA A 11 6.65 -14.33 5.59
N ALA A 12 7.37 -14.61 4.49
CA ALA A 12 8.01 -13.57 3.71
C ALA A 12 6.95 -12.50 3.44
N VAL A 13 7.21 -11.33 3.98
CA VAL A 13 6.27 -10.24 4.00
C VAL A 13 6.39 -9.49 2.67
N LEU A 14 5.72 -10.02 1.69
CA LEU A 14 4.82 -9.18 0.92
C LEU A 14 3.54 -9.25 1.75
N GLY A 15 3.15 -8.16 2.41
CA GLY A 15 1.93 -8.11 3.22
C GLY A 15 0.81 -8.79 2.45
N PRO A 16 -0.19 -9.41 3.10
CA PRO A 16 -1.29 -9.95 2.36
C PRO A 16 -1.79 -8.81 1.48
N VAL A 17 -1.55 -8.89 0.17
CA VAL A 17 -2.39 -8.24 -0.80
C VAL A 17 -3.72 -8.94 -0.54
N LEU A 18 -4.49 -8.36 0.39
CA LEU A 18 -5.90 -8.63 0.47
C LEU A 18 -6.39 -8.17 -0.89
N LEU A 19 -6.58 -9.16 -1.78
CA LEU A 19 -7.34 -8.96 -3.00
C LEU A 19 -8.68 -8.40 -2.55
N ALA A 20 -8.75 -7.08 -2.47
CA ALA A 20 -9.98 -6.36 -2.35
C ALA A 20 -10.64 -6.51 -3.72
N SER A 21 -11.41 -7.58 -3.87
CA SER A 21 -12.39 -7.65 -4.95
C SER A 21 -13.23 -6.40 -4.83
N PRO A 22 -13.43 -5.65 -5.92
CA PRO A 22 -14.27 -4.47 -5.87
C PRO A 22 -15.67 -4.91 -5.44
N VAL A 23 -16.10 -4.45 -4.27
CA VAL A 23 -17.47 -4.62 -3.82
C VAL A 23 -18.34 -3.79 -4.73
N ARG A 24 -18.94 -4.42 -5.76
CA ARG A 24 -20.12 -3.87 -6.40
C ARG A 24 -21.19 -3.78 -5.33
N ALA A 25 -21.61 -2.57 -5.01
CA ALA A 25 -22.80 -2.31 -4.21
C ALA A 25 -24.00 -2.98 -4.89
N GLY A 26 -24.31 -4.21 -4.51
CA GLY A 26 -25.53 -4.91 -4.86
C GLY A 26 -26.64 -4.44 -3.93
N ALA A 27 -27.57 -3.68 -4.45
CA ALA A 27 -28.81 -3.34 -3.76
C ALA A 27 -29.59 -4.64 -3.44
N GLY A 28 -29.81 -4.92 -2.15
CA GLY A 28 -30.59 -6.09 -1.72
C GLY A 28 -30.75 -6.21 -0.21
N GLY A 29 -31.67 -5.45 0.38
CA GLY A 29 -32.55 -5.85 1.47
C GLY A 29 -32.01 -6.52 2.73
N ALA A 30 -31.11 -5.87 3.51
CA ALA A 30 -31.03 -6.12 4.94
C ALA A 30 -31.56 -4.88 5.68
N LYS A 31 -32.59 -5.07 6.51
CA LYS A 31 -33.14 -4.00 7.36
C LYS A 31 -32.21 -3.80 8.56
N GLY A 32 -31.18 -2.96 8.43
CA GLY A 32 -30.29 -2.58 9.52
C GLY A 32 -28.90 -2.14 8.99
N PRO A 33 -28.13 -1.36 9.79
CA PRO A 33 -26.81 -0.92 9.41
C PRO A 33 -25.83 -2.13 9.32
N SER A 34 -24.99 -2.16 8.29
CA SER A 34 -23.96 -3.19 8.08
C SER A 34 -22.87 -3.11 9.15
N LEU A 35 -22.29 -4.27 9.54
CA LEU A 35 -21.08 -4.33 10.36
C LEU A 35 -19.79 -4.19 9.57
N GLU A 36 -19.85 -4.23 8.24
CA GLU A 36 -18.67 -4.17 7.39
C GLU A 36 -17.83 -2.92 7.65
N GLY A 37 -16.50 -3.08 7.73
CA GLY A 37 -15.56 -1.99 7.91
C GLY A 37 -14.61 -2.17 9.08
N ALA A 38 -13.81 -1.15 9.36
CA ALA A 38 -12.89 -1.10 10.48
C ALA A 38 -13.54 -0.41 11.69
N TRP A 39 -13.31 -0.97 12.86
CA TRP A 39 -13.87 -0.52 14.14
C TRP A 39 -12.77 -0.39 15.18
N LEU A 40 -12.64 0.75 15.81
CA LEU A 40 -11.59 1.06 16.78
C LEU A 40 -12.17 1.51 18.11
N GLY A 41 -11.62 1.01 19.19
CA GLY A 41 -11.96 1.46 20.54
C GLY A 41 -10.79 1.32 21.51
N VAL A 42 -10.95 1.98 22.65
CA VAL A 42 -10.00 1.93 23.78
C VAL A 42 -10.78 1.48 25.01
N PRO A 43 -10.45 0.32 25.60
CA PRO A 43 -11.12 -0.15 26.81
C PRO A 43 -10.93 0.85 27.95
N LYS A 44 -11.97 1.07 28.74
CA LYS A 44 -11.88 1.89 29.96
C LYS A 44 -11.19 1.06 31.05
N MET A 45 -9.94 1.39 31.34
CA MET A 45 -9.14 0.77 32.40
C MET A 45 -8.79 1.79 33.48
N SER A 46 -8.87 1.38 34.73
CA SER A 46 -8.66 2.30 35.87
C SER A 46 -7.18 2.52 36.24
N SER A 47 -6.24 1.71 35.74
CA SER A 47 -4.84 1.75 36.22
C SER A 47 -3.75 1.27 35.25
N MET A 48 -4.06 0.95 33.99
CA MET A 48 -3.08 0.52 32.97
C MET A 48 -3.10 1.44 31.77
N ARG A 49 -2.01 1.42 30.99
CA ARG A 49 -1.96 2.11 29.68
C ARG A 49 -3.12 1.59 28.81
N ALA A 50 -3.98 2.49 28.37
CA ALA A 50 -5.11 2.16 27.56
C ALA A 50 -4.60 1.61 26.20
N GLU A 51 -5.00 0.38 25.85
CA GLU A 51 -4.62 -0.29 24.61
C GLU A 51 -5.69 -0.10 23.55
N ARG A 52 -5.28 0.22 22.32
CA ARG A 52 -6.21 0.34 21.18
C ARG A 52 -6.56 -1.05 20.67
N ILE A 53 -7.86 -1.35 20.65
CA ILE A 53 -8.43 -2.59 20.11
C ILE A 53 -9.16 -2.28 18.81
N GLY A 54 -8.81 -3.00 17.75
CA GLY A 54 -9.41 -2.88 16.44
C GLY A 54 -10.04 -4.17 15.94
N PHE A 55 -11.15 -4.05 15.20
CA PHE A 55 -11.78 -5.12 14.44
C PHE A 55 -11.93 -4.70 12.98
N ILE A 56 -11.49 -5.53 12.04
CA ILE A 56 -11.82 -5.38 10.62
C ILE A 56 -12.84 -6.45 10.30
N ILE A 57 -14.02 -6.07 9.82
CA ILE A 57 -15.13 -6.98 9.50
C ILE A 57 -15.45 -6.88 8.02
N GLN A 58 -15.55 -8.01 7.36
CA GLN A 58 -15.92 -8.16 5.94
C GLN A 58 -17.19 -8.98 5.82
N VAL A 59 -18.07 -8.60 4.91
CA VAL A 59 -19.28 -9.34 4.54
C VAL A 59 -18.98 -10.13 3.26
N LYS A 60 -19.07 -11.44 3.33
CA LYS A 60 -18.89 -12.32 2.18
C LYS A 60 -20.12 -12.31 1.26
N PRO A 61 -19.98 -12.79 -0.01
CA PRO A 61 -21.11 -12.88 -0.94
C PRO A 61 -22.29 -13.72 -0.43
N ASP A 62 -22.04 -14.73 0.41
CA ASP A 62 -23.06 -15.56 1.09
C ASP A 62 -23.66 -14.87 2.32
N ARG A 63 -23.31 -13.59 2.57
CA ARG A 63 -23.68 -12.78 3.74
C ARG A 63 -23.11 -13.26 5.08
N SER A 64 -22.20 -14.23 5.10
CA SER A 64 -21.43 -14.55 6.29
C SER A 64 -20.37 -13.49 6.57
N PHE A 65 -19.93 -13.42 7.82
CA PHE A 65 -18.87 -12.50 8.23
C PHE A 65 -17.52 -13.20 8.28
N SER A 66 -16.47 -12.45 7.98
CA SER A 66 -15.08 -12.78 8.31
C SER A 66 -14.38 -11.50 8.81
N GLY A 67 -13.23 -11.65 9.44
CA GLY A 67 -12.50 -10.47 9.89
C GLY A 67 -11.29 -10.79 10.75
N THR A 68 -10.65 -9.74 11.22
CA THR A 68 -9.46 -9.80 12.07
C THR A 68 -9.61 -8.88 13.28
N PHE A 69 -8.93 -9.27 14.34
CA PHE A 69 -8.70 -8.49 15.56
C PHE A 69 -7.26 -8.02 15.58
N ALA A 70 -7.03 -6.80 16.07
CA ALA A 70 -5.71 -6.25 16.33
C ALA A 70 -5.67 -5.55 17.69
N SER A 71 -4.62 -5.81 18.48
CA SER A 71 -4.22 -4.97 19.60
C SER A 71 -3.07 -4.09 19.09
N LEU A 72 -3.39 -2.84 18.71
CA LEU A 72 -2.48 -1.99 17.93
C LEU A 72 -1.21 -1.58 18.68
N ASP A 73 -1.25 -1.65 20.02
CA ASP A 73 -0.15 -1.24 20.90
C ASP A 73 0.69 -2.44 21.39
N GLN A 74 0.30 -3.69 21.05
CA GLN A 74 1.01 -4.92 21.45
C GLN A 74 1.86 -5.53 20.32
N GLY A 75 1.87 -4.95 19.14
CA GLY A 75 2.67 -5.42 18.01
C GLY A 75 1.90 -5.51 16.70
N PRO A 76 2.55 -5.95 15.61
CA PRO A 76 1.98 -5.91 14.26
C PRO A 76 1.02 -7.06 13.93
N THR A 77 0.74 -7.94 14.90
CA THR A 77 -0.01 -9.18 14.65
C THR A 77 -1.51 -8.91 14.59
N SER A 78 -2.16 -9.43 13.55
CA SER A 78 -3.62 -9.53 13.45
C SER A 78 -4.06 -10.98 13.68
N ILE A 79 -5.16 -11.17 14.41
CA ILE A 79 -5.72 -12.49 14.78
C ILE A 79 -7.06 -12.67 14.06
N ALA A 80 -7.26 -13.81 13.39
CA ALA A 80 -8.53 -14.10 12.74
C ALA A 80 -9.67 -14.20 13.77
N LEU A 81 -10.80 -13.58 13.45
CA LEU A 81 -12.02 -13.69 14.24
C LEU A 81 -12.61 -15.10 14.07
N SER A 82 -12.87 -15.78 15.18
CA SER A 82 -13.40 -17.14 15.16
C SER A 82 -14.91 -17.16 14.92
N ARG A 83 -15.62 -16.12 15.33
CA ARG A 83 -17.06 -15.97 15.13
C ARG A 83 -17.46 -14.49 15.13
N ILE A 84 -18.37 -14.14 14.24
CA ILE A 84 -19.05 -12.85 14.21
C ILE A 84 -20.53 -13.11 14.00
N SER A 85 -21.38 -12.48 14.80
CA SER A 85 -22.82 -12.53 14.58
C SER A 85 -23.46 -11.18 14.84
N GLN A 86 -24.49 -10.88 14.04
CA GLN A 86 -25.36 -9.72 14.21
C GLN A 86 -26.81 -10.21 14.24
N ALA A 87 -27.53 -9.87 15.30
CA ALA A 87 -28.97 -10.10 15.41
C ALA A 87 -29.67 -8.78 15.76
N ASN A 88 -30.27 -8.14 14.75
CA ASN A 88 -30.74 -6.77 14.82
C ASN A 88 -29.55 -5.83 15.19
N GLU A 89 -29.63 -5.15 16.31
CA GLU A 89 -28.61 -4.25 16.83
C GLU A 89 -27.54 -4.98 17.68
N ARG A 90 -27.81 -6.21 18.11
CA ARG A 90 -26.86 -6.98 18.94
C ARG A 90 -25.74 -7.57 18.11
N VAL A 91 -24.52 -7.28 18.53
CA VAL A 91 -23.27 -7.72 17.90
C VAL A 91 -22.49 -8.60 18.87
N MET A 92 -21.98 -9.70 18.39
CA MET A 92 -21.03 -10.56 19.12
C MET A 92 -19.84 -10.89 18.21
N ILE A 93 -18.64 -10.76 18.76
CA ILE A 93 -17.38 -11.06 18.10
C ILE A 93 -16.53 -11.92 19.02
N GLU A 94 -16.03 -13.06 18.53
CA GLU A 94 -15.15 -13.96 19.27
C GLU A 94 -13.75 -14.04 18.65
N VAL A 95 -12.74 -13.97 19.50
CA VAL A 95 -11.31 -14.12 19.15
C VAL A 95 -10.79 -15.35 19.87
N GLY A 96 -11.10 -16.54 19.34
CA GLY A 96 -10.87 -17.83 20.00
C GLY A 96 -9.41 -18.07 20.36
N ALA A 97 -8.46 -17.64 19.53
CA ALA A 97 -7.02 -17.81 19.77
C ALA A 97 -6.51 -17.21 21.08
N ILE A 98 -7.20 -16.17 21.60
CA ILE A 98 -6.85 -15.49 22.86
C ILE A 98 -7.95 -15.62 23.92
N GLY A 99 -9.00 -16.41 23.66
CA GLY A 99 -10.16 -16.50 24.55
C GLY A 99 -10.90 -15.18 24.75
N GLY A 100 -10.81 -14.28 23.77
CA GLY A 100 -11.44 -12.96 23.80
C GLY A 100 -12.85 -12.98 23.22
N ARG A 101 -13.75 -12.18 23.79
CA ARG A 101 -15.13 -11.99 23.31
C ARG A 101 -15.57 -10.54 23.50
N TYR A 102 -16.17 -9.99 22.47
CA TYR A 102 -16.82 -8.69 22.50
C TYR A 102 -18.32 -8.85 22.29
N GLU A 103 -19.13 -8.20 23.12
CA GLU A 103 -20.58 -8.11 22.97
C GLU A 103 -21.01 -6.65 23.08
N GLY A 104 -21.90 -6.22 22.17
CA GLY A 104 -22.36 -4.85 22.17
C GLY A 104 -23.64 -4.61 21.38
N THR A 105 -24.07 -3.37 21.37
CA THR A 105 -25.26 -2.88 20.64
C THR A 105 -24.80 -1.84 19.62
N LEU A 106 -25.09 -2.10 18.35
CA LEU A 106 -24.85 -1.19 17.23
C LEU A 106 -25.89 -0.08 17.27
N ASN A 107 -25.47 1.18 17.16
CA ASN A 107 -26.39 2.30 17.09
C ASN A 107 -27.13 2.36 15.74
N ALA A 108 -28.20 3.15 15.67
CA ALA A 108 -29.06 3.26 14.49
C ALA A 108 -28.30 3.78 13.25
N GLU A 109 -27.31 4.64 13.45
CA GLU A 109 -26.47 5.22 12.40
C GLU A 109 -25.41 4.24 11.87
N GLY A 110 -25.20 3.09 12.54
CA GLY A 110 -24.15 2.13 12.17
C GLY A 110 -22.73 2.63 12.38
N SER A 111 -22.54 3.61 13.25
CA SER A 111 -21.26 4.30 13.45
C SER A 111 -20.56 3.94 14.76
N GLN A 112 -21.27 3.32 15.72
CA GLN A 112 -20.74 2.99 17.03
C GLN A 112 -21.37 1.71 17.57
N ILE A 113 -20.56 0.90 18.25
CA ILE A 113 -21.03 -0.25 19.03
C ILE A 113 -20.65 -0.01 20.49
N ASP A 114 -21.66 0.09 21.35
CA ASP A 114 -21.49 0.18 22.79
C ASP A 114 -21.48 -1.22 23.38
N GLY A 115 -20.38 -1.62 24.00
CA GLY A 115 -20.23 -3.01 24.42
C GLY A 115 -19.17 -3.25 25.49
N ARG A 116 -18.83 -4.53 25.64
CA ARG A 116 -17.87 -5.00 26.62
C ARG A 116 -16.92 -6.02 26.01
N TRP A 117 -15.63 -5.86 26.31
CA TRP A 117 -14.60 -6.84 26.02
C TRP A 117 -14.42 -7.77 27.22
N MET A 118 -14.43 -9.06 26.97
CA MET A 118 -14.29 -10.12 27.98
C MET A 118 -13.10 -11.00 27.63
N GLN A 119 -12.17 -11.19 28.57
CA GLN A 119 -11.01 -12.06 28.39
C GLN A 119 -10.44 -12.48 29.74
N GLY A 120 -10.11 -13.77 29.91
CA GLY A 120 -9.44 -14.26 31.12
C GLY A 120 -10.24 -14.02 32.42
N GLY A 121 -11.58 -13.98 32.36
CA GLY A 121 -12.46 -13.66 33.48
C GLY A 121 -12.65 -12.17 33.78
N ALA A 122 -11.91 -11.29 33.10
CA ALA A 122 -12.11 -9.84 33.16
C ALA A 122 -13.18 -9.40 32.15
N SER A 123 -13.89 -8.32 32.51
CA SER A 123 -14.88 -7.67 31.65
C SER A 123 -14.66 -6.16 31.70
N LEU A 124 -14.41 -5.54 30.55
CA LEU A 124 -14.10 -4.13 30.39
C LEU A 124 -15.12 -3.45 29.48
N ASP A 125 -15.58 -2.28 29.83
CA ASP A 125 -16.40 -1.48 28.94
C ASP A 125 -15.55 -1.03 27.75
N LEU A 126 -16.04 -1.29 26.53
CA LEU A 126 -15.38 -0.95 25.28
C LEU A 126 -16.41 -0.41 24.28
N ILE A 127 -16.28 0.85 23.96
CA ILE A 127 -16.99 1.48 22.86
C ILE A 127 -16.08 1.43 21.64
N VAL A 128 -16.55 0.80 20.55
CA VAL A 128 -15.84 0.84 19.29
C VAL A 128 -16.56 1.73 18.30
N LYS A 129 -15.82 2.57 17.61
CA LYS A 129 -16.33 3.47 16.56
C LYS A 129 -15.88 2.98 15.19
N ARG A 130 -16.75 3.13 14.22
CA ARG A 130 -16.44 2.85 12.83
C ARG A 130 -15.45 3.89 12.31
N ILE A 131 -14.37 3.43 11.72
CA ILE A 131 -13.43 4.28 11.00
C ILE A 131 -14.08 4.75 9.70
N LYS A 132 -13.94 6.03 9.42
CA LYS A 132 -14.37 6.65 8.18
C LYS A 132 -13.14 7.21 7.48
N PRO A 133 -12.57 6.48 6.51
CA PRO A 133 -11.42 6.98 5.77
C PRO A 133 -11.69 8.32 5.10
N GLN A 134 -10.68 9.17 5.07
CA GLN A 134 -10.71 10.43 4.35
C GLN A 134 -11.02 10.18 2.87
N GLU A 135 -12.05 10.85 2.36
CA GLU A 135 -12.40 10.88 0.94
C GLU A 135 -12.76 12.30 0.51
N PRO A 136 -12.45 12.67 -0.75
CA PRO A 136 -12.86 13.97 -1.27
C PRO A 136 -14.39 14.11 -1.32
N ALA A 137 -14.88 15.26 -0.90
CA ALA A 137 -16.32 15.54 -0.92
C ALA A 137 -16.83 15.78 -2.35
N ARG A 138 -17.95 15.16 -2.70
CA ARG A 138 -18.66 15.39 -3.97
C ARG A 138 -19.73 16.50 -3.82
N PRO A 139 -20.10 17.26 -4.88
CA PRO A 139 -19.50 17.20 -6.24
C PRO A 139 -18.09 17.80 -6.28
N TYR A 140 -17.25 17.27 -7.18
CA TYR A 140 -15.91 17.81 -7.36
C TYR A 140 -15.95 19.14 -8.12
N PRO A 141 -15.09 20.11 -7.80
CA PRO A 141 -15.02 21.39 -8.51
C PRO A 141 -14.18 21.33 -9.81
N TYR A 142 -13.88 20.14 -10.31
CA TYR A 142 -13.06 19.87 -11.48
C TYR A 142 -13.74 18.80 -12.35
N LEU A 143 -13.23 18.57 -13.56
CA LEU A 143 -13.76 17.57 -14.48
C LEU A 143 -13.15 16.21 -14.20
N GLU A 144 -13.96 15.15 -14.30
CA GLU A 144 -13.52 13.75 -14.36
C GLU A 144 -13.89 13.18 -15.72
N GLU A 145 -12.93 12.57 -16.40
CA GLU A 145 -13.12 11.91 -17.68
C GLU A 145 -12.59 10.47 -17.61
N ASP A 146 -13.32 9.52 -18.18
CA ASP A 146 -12.78 8.19 -18.40
C ASP A 146 -11.67 8.25 -19.45
N ALA A 147 -10.54 7.65 -19.14
CA ALA A 147 -9.38 7.56 -20.01
C ALA A 147 -9.17 6.10 -20.44
N THR A 148 -8.92 5.92 -21.74
CA THR A 148 -8.52 4.61 -22.27
C THR A 148 -7.45 4.81 -23.32
N TYR A 149 -6.35 4.05 -23.23
CA TYR A 149 -5.26 4.11 -24.17
C TYR A 149 -4.59 2.73 -24.32
N GLN A 150 -3.75 2.59 -25.33
CA GLN A 150 -3.14 1.31 -25.65
C GLN A 150 -1.63 1.34 -25.50
N ASN A 151 -1.08 0.35 -24.83
CA ASN A 151 0.29 -0.08 -25.00
C ASN A 151 0.32 -1.08 -26.16
N VAL A 152 0.59 -0.58 -27.35
CA VAL A 152 0.58 -1.38 -28.59
C VAL A 152 1.66 -2.47 -28.56
N ARG A 153 2.81 -2.19 -27.92
CA ARG A 153 3.94 -3.12 -27.84
C ARG A 153 3.58 -4.38 -27.07
N ASP A 154 2.85 -4.25 -25.97
CA ASP A 154 2.53 -5.35 -25.07
C ASP A 154 1.06 -5.79 -25.20
N ALA A 155 0.34 -5.29 -26.23
CA ALA A 155 -1.07 -5.59 -26.51
C ALA A 155 -2.00 -5.39 -25.29
N ALA A 156 -1.71 -4.39 -24.46
CA ALA A 156 -2.52 -4.03 -23.30
C ALA A 156 -3.34 -2.77 -23.56
N THR A 157 -4.60 -2.78 -23.15
CA THR A 157 -5.45 -1.59 -23.10
C THR A 157 -5.56 -1.16 -21.65
N LEU A 158 -5.15 0.07 -21.35
CA LEU A 158 -5.17 0.64 -20.02
C LEU A 158 -6.39 1.54 -19.86
N ALA A 159 -7.09 1.39 -18.75
CA ALA A 159 -8.26 2.18 -18.38
C ALA A 159 -7.99 2.99 -17.12
N GLY A 160 -8.43 4.22 -17.10
CA GLY A 160 -8.17 5.12 -15.98
C GLY A 160 -9.20 6.23 -15.86
N THR A 161 -8.90 7.18 -14.99
CA THR A 161 -9.66 8.42 -14.83
C THR A 161 -8.69 9.60 -14.93
N LEU A 162 -8.96 10.53 -15.84
CA LEU A 162 -8.26 11.80 -15.95
C LEU A 162 -9.07 12.87 -15.23
N THR A 163 -8.47 13.52 -14.24
CA THR A 163 -9.05 14.72 -13.62
C THR A 163 -8.38 15.96 -14.17
N LEU A 164 -9.20 16.97 -14.52
CA LEU A 164 -8.77 18.21 -15.16
C LEU A 164 -9.25 19.42 -14.35
N PRO A 165 -8.40 20.41 -14.07
CA PRO A 165 -8.86 21.68 -13.50
C PRO A 165 -9.99 22.29 -14.31
N PRO A 166 -10.94 23.03 -13.69
CA PRO A 166 -12.18 23.44 -14.36
C PRO A 166 -12.01 24.52 -15.43
N ALA A 167 -10.91 25.26 -15.39
CA ALA A 167 -10.65 26.36 -16.33
C ALA A 167 -9.16 26.63 -16.46
N GLY A 168 -8.76 27.16 -17.60
CA GLY A 168 -7.37 27.47 -17.92
C GLY A 168 -6.76 26.40 -18.84
N GLY A 169 -5.46 26.17 -18.70
CA GLY A 169 -4.70 25.23 -19.51
C GLY A 169 -3.90 25.93 -20.63
N PRO A 170 -3.02 25.18 -21.33
CA PRO A 170 -2.75 23.76 -21.06
C PRO A 170 -2.12 23.53 -19.68
N PHE A 171 -2.57 22.48 -18.98
CA PHE A 171 -2.18 22.17 -17.62
C PHE A 171 -0.93 21.29 -17.54
N PRO A 172 -0.07 21.44 -16.53
CA PRO A 172 0.83 20.35 -16.14
C PRO A 172 0.02 19.13 -15.74
N ALA A 173 0.57 17.94 -15.96
CA ALA A 173 -0.10 16.69 -15.62
C ALA A 173 0.81 15.73 -14.89
N VAL A 174 0.22 14.84 -14.10
CA VAL A 174 0.93 13.71 -13.50
C VAL A 174 0.17 12.40 -13.74
N ILE A 175 0.92 11.29 -13.85
CA ILE A 175 0.38 9.94 -13.81
C ILE A 175 0.74 9.34 -12.46
N LEU A 176 -0.25 8.79 -11.75
CA LEU A 176 -0.05 8.07 -10.49
C LEU A 176 0.22 6.59 -10.78
N ILE A 177 1.23 6.03 -10.12
CA ILE A 177 1.74 4.69 -10.34
C ILE A 177 1.65 3.92 -9.03
N THR A 178 0.94 2.82 -9.04
CA THR A 178 0.72 1.92 -7.91
C THR A 178 2.00 1.21 -7.48
N GLY A 179 1.94 0.57 -6.30
CA GLY A 179 3.02 -0.21 -5.75
C GLY A 179 3.09 -1.64 -6.30
N SER A 180 3.65 -2.52 -5.49
CA SER A 180 3.75 -3.94 -5.83
C SER A 180 2.41 -4.65 -5.70
N GLY A 181 2.01 -5.38 -6.72
CA GLY A 181 0.75 -6.11 -6.76
C GLY A 181 -0.11 -5.72 -7.95
N GLN A 182 -1.37 -6.13 -7.90
CA GLN A 182 -2.39 -5.75 -8.86
C GLN A 182 -3.34 -4.76 -8.19
N GLU A 183 -3.19 -3.49 -8.50
CA GLU A 183 -3.93 -2.43 -7.83
C GLU A 183 -4.87 -1.70 -8.78
N ASP A 184 -5.98 -1.21 -8.25
CA ASP A 184 -6.88 -0.34 -9.00
C ASP A 184 -6.30 1.09 -9.08
N ARG A 185 -6.90 1.92 -9.93
CA ARG A 185 -6.51 3.32 -10.16
C ARG A 185 -6.47 4.22 -8.92
N ASP A 186 -7.13 3.82 -7.85
CA ASP A 186 -7.19 4.55 -6.59
C ASP A 186 -6.14 4.08 -5.58
N GLY A 187 -5.39 3.00 -5.88
CA GLY A 187 -4.47 2.34 -4.95
C GLY A 187 -5.21 1.83 -3.71
N SER A 188 -6.40 1.24 -3.93
CA SER A 188 -7.33 0.89 -2.85
C SER A 188 -6.77 -0.18 -1.93
N ALA A 189 -6.48 0.16 -0.68
CA ALA A 189 -5.99 -0.76 0.33
C ALA A 189 -6.45 -0.36 1.73
N TYR A 190 -6.70 -1.33 2.60
CA TYR A 190 -7.09 -1.13 4.01
C TYR A 190 -8.32 -0.22 4.21
N GLY A 191 -9.20 -0.12 3.21
CA GLY A 191 -10.35 0.77 3.21
C GLY A 191 -10.06 2.20 2.76
N HIS A 192 -8.84 2.52 2.40
CA HIS A 192 -8.39 3.82 1.89
C HIS A 192 -8.27 3.82 0.36
N ARG A 193 -8.30 5.02 -0.22
CA ARG A 193 -8.09 5.30 -1.64
C ARG A 193 -7.08 6.45 -1.80
N PRO A 194 -5.77 6.21 -1.52
CA PRO A 194 -4.78 7.27 -1.44
C PRO A 194 -4.63 8.05 -2.74
N PHE A 195 -4.70 7.41 -3.90
CA PHE A 195 -4.58 8.10 -5.17
C PHE A 195 -5.81 8.95 -5.53
N LEU A 196 -7.00 8.58 -5.04
CA LEU A 196 -8.17 9.46 -5.16
C LEU A 196 -7.96 10.76 -4.36
N VAL A 197 -7.44 10.66 -3.14
CA VAL A 197 -7.17 11.82 -2.28
C VAL A 197 -6.05 12.70 -2.87
N LEU A 198 -4.98 12.09 -3.35
CA LEU A 198 -3.86 12.82 -3.99
C LEU A 198 -4.31 13.50 -5.28
N ALA A 199 -5.10 12.83 -6.11
CA ALA A 199 -5.62 13.39 -7.35
C ALA A 199 -6.54 14.59 -7.10
N ASP A 200 -7.46 14.49 -6.13
CA ASP A 200 -8.32 15.61 -5.74
C ASP A 200 -7.47 16.81 -5.30
N TYR A 201 -6.47 16.57 -4.45
CA TYR A 201 -5.61 17.63 -3.94
C TYR A 201 -4.83 18.34 -5.04
N LEU A 202 -4.20 17.59 -5.95
CA LEU A 202 -3.40 18.14 -7.05
C LEU A 202 -4.27 18.84 -8.09
N THR A 203 -5.44 18.27 -8.42
CA THR A 203 -6.33 18.85 -9.44
C THR A 203 -6.91 20.18 -8.97
N ARG A 204 -7.24 20.33 -7.69
CA ARG A 204 -7.64 21.64 -7.10
C ARG A 204 -6.53 22.69 -7.16
N ARG A 205 -5.28 22.26 -7.28
CA ARG A 205 -4.09 23.14 -7.39
C ARG A 205 -3.64 23.38 -8.84
N GLY A 206 -4.46 22.99 -9.82
CA GLY A 206 -4.19 23.30 -11.23
C GLY A 206 -3.34 22.25 -11.95
N ILE A 207 -3.15 21.05 -11.37
CA ILE A 207 -2.38 19.95 -11.96
C ILE A 207 -3.36 18.86 -12.40
N ALA A 208 -3.39 18.50 -13.67
CA ALA A 208 -4.18 17.39 -14.16
C ALA A 208 -3.60 16.05 -13.65
N VAL A 209 -4.47 15.09 -13.36
CA VAL A 209 -4.02 13.80 -12.80
C VAL A 209 -4.66 12.63 -13.56
N LEU A 210 -3.83 11.73 -14.06
CA LEU A 210 -4.25 10.45 -14.63
C LEU A 210 -3.98 9.33 -13.61
N ARG A 211 -5.06 8.68 -13.16
CA ARG A 211 -5.04 7.46 -12.34
C ARG A 211 -5.43 6.29 -13.22
N VAL A 212 -4.70 5.19 -13.16
CA VAL A 212 -4.85 4.06 -14.09
C VAL A 212 -4.97 2.76 -13.31
N ASP A 213 -5.90 1.90 -13.72
CA ASP A 213 -5.93 0.51 -13.26
C ASP A 213 -4.72 -0.23 -13.85
N ASP A 214 -4.01 -1.00 -13.04
CA ASP A 214 -2.89 -1.81 -13.52
C ASP A 214 -3.35 -2.77 -14.61
N ARG A 215 -2.42 -3.21 -15.49
CA ARG A 215 -2.77 -4.22 -16.48
C ARG A 215 -3.43 -5.45 -15.84
N GLY A 216 -4.53 -5.92 -16.43
CA GLY A 216 -5.32 -7.03 -15.91
C GLY A 216 -6.22 -6.70 -14.72
N VAL A 217 -6.33 -5.43 -14.30
CA VAL A 217 -7.17 -4.97 -13.20
C VAL A 217 -8.29 -4.07 -13.72
N GLY A 218 -9.44 -4.09 -13.05
CA GLY A 218 -10.54 -3.17 -13.31
C GLY A 218 -10.97 -3.11 -14.77
N GLY A 219 -10.76 -1.96 -15.41
CA GLY A 219 -11.04 -1.77 -16.83
C GLY A 219 -9.85 -2.05 -17.77
N SER A 220 -8.66 -2.30 -17.20
CA SER A 220 -7.44 -2.57 -17.97
C SER A 220 -7.33 -4.04 -18.37
N THR A 221 -6.79 -4.28 -19.58
CA THR A 221 -6.49 -5.61 -20.10
C THR A 221 -4.99 -5.89 -20.05
N GLY A 222 -4.58 -7.07 -20.45
CA GLY A 222 -3.17 -7.49 -20.53
C GLY A 222 -2.83 -8.59 -19.53
N ASP A 223 -1.77 -9.34 -19.84
CA ASP A 223 -1.28 -10.43 -18.97
C ASP A 223 -0.28 -9.89 -17.96
N VAL A 224 -0.62 -10.01 -16.68
CA VAL A 224 0.24 -9.64 -15.55
C VAL A 224 1.13 -10.77 -15.11
N SER A 225 0.80 -12.03 -15.44
CA SER A 225 1.51 -13.21 -14.91
C SER A 225 2.99 -13.27 -15.32
N GLN A 226 3.33 -12.62 -16.45
CA GLN A 226 4.67 -12.56 -17.00
C GLN A 226 5.28 -11.15 -16.92
N ALA A 227 4.54 -10.17 -16.39
CA ALA A 227 4.97 -8.78 -16.34
C ALA A 227 6.03 -8.54 -15.25
N THR A 228 6.92 -7.59 -15.51
CA THR A 228 7.91 -7.05 -14.60
C THR A 228 7.71 -5.54 -14.46
N SER A 229 8.46 -4.87 -13.58
CA SER A 229 8.39 -3.40 -13.46
C SER A 229 8.79 -2.68 -14.76
N GLU A 230 9.56 -3.32 -15.66
CA GLU A 230 9.84 -2.78 -17.01
C GLU A 230 8.59 -2.80 -17.91
N ASP A 231 7.75 -3.84 -17.80
CA ASP A 231 6.49 -3.91 -18.55
C ASP A 231 5.52 -2.82 -18.09
N PHE A 232 5.44 -2.58 -16.79
CA PHE A 232 4.64 -1.49 -16.23
C PHE A 232 5.20 -0.12 -16.62
N ALA A 233 6.52 0.06 -16.71
CA ALA A 233 7.13 1.29 -17.22
C ALA A 233 6.70 1.59 -18.67
N ARG A 234 6.54 0.54 -19.53
CA ARG A 234 6.03 0.72 -20.89
C ARG A 234 4.53 1.07 -20.92
N ASP A 235 3.71 0.53 -20.01
CA ASP A 235 2.31 0.94 -19.87
C ASP A 235 2.22 2.43 -19.50
N LEU A 236 3.09 2.86 -18.61
CA LEU A 236 3.20 4.24 -18.17
C LEU A 236 3.60 5.19 -19.31
N LEU A 237 4.58 4.80 -20.12
CA LEU A 237 5.00 5.60 -21.28
C LEU A 237 3.89 5.69 -22.35
N ALA A 238 3.05 4.67 -22.50
CA ALA A 238 1.84 4.76 -23.32
C ALA A 238 0.84 5.78 -22.73
N GLY A 239 0.74 5.87 -21.40
CA GLY A 239 -0.04 6.91 -20.70
C GLY A 239 0.52 8.32 -20.94
N VAL A 240 1.84 8.50 -20.91
CA VAL A 240 2.50 9.76 -21.27
C VAL A 240 2.16 10.14 -22.72
N ALA A 241 2.28 9.20 -23.65
CA ALA A 241 1.91 9.43 -25.05
C ALA A 241 0.43 9.81 -25.21
N TYR A 242 -0.47 9.16 -24.48
CA TYR A 242 -1.90 9.52 -24.46
C TYR A 242 -2.09 10.96 -23.95
N LEU A 243 -1.49 11.37 -22.83
CA LEU A 243 -1.63 12.71 -22.30
C LEU A 243 -1.12 13.77 -23.29
N LYS A 244 -0.06 13.49 -24.03
CA LYS A 244 0.46 14.41 -25.09
C LYS A 244 -0.53 14.62 -26.25
N THR A 245 -1.50 13.74 -26.45
CA THR A 245 -2.58 13.95 -27.45
C THR A 245 -3.69 14.88 -26.96
N ARG A 246 -3.72 15.20 -25.67
CA ARG A 246 -4.79 15.98 -25.05
C ARG A 246 -4.47 17.47 -25.14
N GLY A 247 -5.29 18.23 -25.84
CA GLY A 247 -5.11 19.68 -25.99
C GLY A 247 -5.17 20.48 -24.68
N GLN A 248 -5.73 19.91 -23.62
CA GLN A 248 -5.78 20.51 -22.28
C GLN A 248 -4.47 20.32 -21.49
N ILE A 249 -3.57 19.45 -21.94
CA ILE A 249 -2.33 19.10 -21.24
C ILE A 249 -1.13 19.75 -21.93
N ASP A 250 -0.22 20.32 -21.14
CA ASP A 250 1.08 20.75 -21.63
C ASP A 250 2.01 19.54 -21.80
N PRO A 251 2.37 19.19 -23.04
CA PRO A 251 3.16 18.01 -23.31
C PRO A 251 4.60 18.07 -22.77
N GLN A 252 5.07 19.26 -22.36
CA GLN A 252 6.40 19.46 -21.77
C GLN A 252 6.39 19.42 -20.24
N ARG A 253 5.22 19.31 -19.62
CA ARG A 253 5.04 19.35 -18.16
C ARG A 253 4.28 18.12 -17.64
N ILE A 254 4.63 16.93 -18.17
CA ILE A 254 4.07 15.65 -17.73
C ILE A 254 5.06 14.97 -16.78
N GLY A 255 4.65 14.78 -15.52
CA GLY A 255 5.43 14.11 -14.50
C GLY A 255 4.83 12.77 -14.07
N LEU A 256 5.59 12.04 -13.28
CA LEU A 256 5.22 10.72 -12.76
C LEU A 256 5.29 10.73 -11.24
N ILE A 257 4.32 10.15 -10.56
CA ILE A 257 4.34 9.97 -9.10
C ILE A 257 4.16 8.49 -8.81
N GLY A 258 5.21 7.83 -8.32
CA GLY A 258 5.19 6.40 -8.04
C GLY A 258 5.29 6.09 -6.56
N HIS A 259 4.39 5.22 -6.06
CA HIS A 259 4.37 4.74 -4.69
C HIS A 259 5.07 3.38 -4.59
N SER A 260 5.98 3.21 -3.63
CA SER A 260 6.66 1.94 -3.38
C SER A 260 7.41 1.43 -4.65
N ASP A 261 7.10 0.24 -5.18
CA ASP A 261 7.64 -0.25 -6.47
C ASP A 261 7.33 0.69 -7.64
N GLY A 262 6.21 1.43 -7.58
CA GLY A 262 5.89 2.48 -8.54
C GLY A 262 6.97 3.55 -8.68
N GLY A 263 7.78 3.77 -7.64
CA GLY A 263 8.96 4.63 -7.69
C GLY A 263 10.06 4.07 -8.60
N VAL A 264 10.28 2.76 -8.59
CA VAL A 264 11.20 2.06 -9.51
C VAL A 264 10.66 2.16 -10.94
N ILE A 265 9.36 1.91 -11.13
CA ILE A 265 8.69 2.02 -12.45
C ILE A 265 8.81 3.43 -13.01
N ALA A 266 8.61 4.47 -12.18
CA ALA A 266 8.79 5.86 -12.58
C ALA A 266 10.21 6.17 -13.03
N ALA A 267 11.21 5.67 -12.31
CA ALA A 267 12.62 5.86 -12.65
C ALA A 267 12.99 5.15 -13.97
N LEU A 268 12.51 3.90 -14.19
CA LEU A 268 12.68 3.17 -15.45
C LEU A 268 12.09 3.96 -16.63
N ALA A 269 10.84 4.43 -16.49
CA ALA A 269 10.18 5.22 -17.52
C ALA A 269 10.91 6.53 -17.82
N ALA A 270 11.44 7.21 -16.80
CA ALA A 270 12.20 8.45 -16.96
C ALA A 270 13.57 8.26 -17.63
N VAL A 271 14.15 7.07 -17.53
CA VAL A 271 15.39 6.73 -18.26
C VAL A 271 15.09 6.43 -19.73
N ASP A 272 13.94 5.80 -20.01
CA ASP A 272 13.56 5.36 -21.35
C ASP A 272 12.92 6.46 -22.20
N SER A 273 12.55 7.62 -21.61
CA SER A 273 11.88 8.71 -22.33
C SER A 273 12.22 10.09 -21.82
N ASN A 274 12.54 10.99 -22.75
CA ASN A 274 12.70 12.42 -22.47
C ASN A 274 11.37 13.19 -22.34
N ASP A 275 10.24 12.52 -22.54
CA ASP A 275 8.91 13.13 -22.39
C ASP A 275 8.45 13.20 -20.92
N VAL A 276 9.22 12.61 -19.99
CA VAL A 276 8.98 12.70 -18.55
C VAL A 276 9.68 13.94 -18.00
N ALA A 277 8.90 14.93 -17.62
CA ALA A 277 9.42 16.23 -17.17
C ALA A 277 10.01 16.18 -15.75
N PHE A 278 9.47 15.32 -14.85
CA PHE A 278 9.93 15.12 -13.47
C PHE A 278 9.36 13.82 -12.90
N ILE A 279 9.97 13.31 -11.83
CA ILE A 279 9.43 12.17 -11.09
C ILE A 279 9.34 12.45 -9.58
N VAL A 280 8.33 11.87 -8.93
CA VAL A 280 8.16 11.83 -7.48
C VAL A 280 8.16 10.38 -7.02
N LEU A 281 9.08 10.04 -6.14
CA LEU A 281 9.24 8.72 -5.53
C LEU A 281 8.63 8.77 -4.14
N MET A 282 7.41 8.25 -4.00
CA MET A 282 6.70 8.15 -2.72
C MET A 282 7.05 6.81 -2.07
N ALA A 283 7.86 6.81 -1.02
CA ALA A 283 8.35 5.58 -0.38
C ALA A 283 8.96 4.59 -1.40
N GLY A 284 9.73 5.12 -2.38
CA GLY A 284 10.34 4.34 -3.44
C GLY A 284 11.55 3.54 -2.95
N CYS A 285 11.82 2.39 -3.60
CA CYS A 285 12.97 1.56 -3.28
C CYS A 285 14.26 2.23 -3.77
N GLY A 286 15.25 2.35 -2.88
CA GLY A 286 16.62 2.80 -3.19
C GLY A 286 17.65 1.67 -3.17
N VAL A 287 17.22 0.47 -2.74
CA VAL A 287 18.05 -0.75 -2.69
C VAL A 287 17.29 -1.91 -3.32
N THR A 288 17.99 -3.01 -3.60
CA THR A 288 17.42 -4.23 -4.18
C THR A 288 16.31 -4.82 -3.30
N GLY A 289 15.35 -5.51 -3.89
CA GLY A 289 14.20 -6.05 -3.18
C GLY A 289 14.53 -7.04 -2.08
N ASP A 290 15.62 -7.78 -2.18
CA ASP A 290 16.07 -8.68 -1.11
C ASP A 290 16.46 -7.90 0.16
N LEU A 291 17.14 -6.75 0.02
CA LEU A 291 17.45 -5.85 1.15
C LEU A 291 16.20 -5.15 1.71
N VAL A 292 15.26 -4.81 0.84
CA VAL A 292 13.94 -4.30 1.28
C VAL A 292 13.24 -5.33 2.17
N VAL A 293 13.17 -6.60 1.72
CA VAL A 293 12.52 -7.68 2.48
C VAL A 293 13.26 -7.97 3.79
N GLU A 294 14.58 -7.93 3.81
CA GLU A 294 15.34 -8.03 5.07
C GLU A 294 14.94 -6.94 6.08
N GLY A 295 14.84 -5.70 5.62
CA GLY A 295 14.39 -4.58 6.44
C GLY A 295 12.96 -4.76 6.99
N GLN A 296 12.03 -5.25 6.16
CA GLN A 296 10.65 -5.55 6.57
C GLN A 296 10.60 -6.63 7.65
N VAL A 297 11.33 -7.74 7.45
CA VAL A 297 11.41 -8.85 8.42
C VAL A 297 11.98 -8.38 9.75
N ALA A 298 13.07 -7.63 9.73
CA ALA A 298 13.69 -7.10 10.94
C ALA A 298 12.74 -6.14 11.69
N SER A 299 12.09 -5.22 10.97
CA SER A 299 11.13 -4.26 11.56
C SER A 299 9.93 -4.95 12.19
N MET A 300 9.34 -5.93 11.50
CA MET A 300 8.20 -6.69 11.97
C MET A 300 8.54 -7.47 13.25
N LEU A 301 9.67 -8.19 13.27
CA LEU A 301 10.09 -8.98 14.43
C LEU A 301 10.43 -8.09 15.62
N LYS A 302 11.10 -6.96 15.37
CA LYS A 302 11.39 -5.97 16.42
C LYS A 302 10.09 -5.39 17.02
N ALA A 303 9.13 -5.04 16.17
CA ALA A 303 7.82 -4.56 16.63
C ALA A 303 7.03 -5.63 17.41
N ALA A 304 7.24 -6.92 17.11
CA ALA A 304 6.69 -8.04 17.86
C ALA A 304 7.47 -8.34 19.17
N GLY A 305 8.52 -7.58 19.49
CA GLY A 305 9.31 -7.78 20.72
C GLY A 305 10.29 -8.95 20.66
N ALA A 306 10.66 -9.43 19.46
CA ALA A 306 11.66 -10.46 19.30
C ALA A 306 13.05 -9.99 19.74
N ASP A 307 13.84 -10.89 20.33
CA ASP A 307 15.23 -10.63 20.67
C ASP A 307 16.13 -10.65 19.41
N GLN A 308 17.33 -10.11 19.54
CA GLN A 308 18.27 -9.99 18.41
C GLN A 308 18.64 -11.35 17.80
N ALA A 309 18.78 -12.40 18.63
CA ALA A 309 19.12 -13.73 18.13
C ALA A 309 17.99 -14.33 17.25
N THR A 310 16.73 -14.07 17.61
CA THR A 310 15.57 -14.45 16.79
C THR A 310 15.54 -13.68 15.47
N ILE A 311 15.82 -12.37 15.50
CA ILE A 311 15.92 -11.54 14.29
C ILE A 311 17.03 -12.05 13.37
N ASP A 312 18.24 -12.28 13.90
CA ASP A 312 19.39 -12.74 13.13
C ASP A 312 19.12 -14.11 12.47
N ALA A 313 18.49 -15.04 13.19
CA ALA A 313 18.10 -16.33 12.66
C ALA A 313 17.09 -16.23 11.51
N ALA A 314 16.10 -15.34 11.66
CA ALA A 314 15.11 -15.09 10.62
C ALA A 314 15.74 -14.45 9.36
N LEU A 315 16.63 -13.48 9.53
CA LEU A 315 17.35 -12.87 8.41
C LEU A 315 18.25 -13.88 7.71
N GLN A 316 18.94 -14.76 8.46
CA GLN A 316 19.72 -15.84 7.85
C GLN A 316 18.85 -16.80 7.01
N GLN A 317 17.67 -17.14 7.50
CA GLN A 317 16.73 -17.97 6.75
C GLN A 317 16.23 -17.23 5.50
N GLN A 318 15.89 -15.94 5.62
CA GLN A 318 15.46 -15.10 4.49
C GLN A 318 16.54 -15.03 3.39
N ARG A 319 17.80 -14.85 3.76
CA ARG A 319 18.93 -14.84 2.79
C ARG A 319 19.04 -16.16 2.04
N ARG A 320 18.92 -17.31 2.71
CA ARG A 320 18.92 -18.62 2.03
C ARG A 320 17.78 -18.74 1.01
N ILE A 321 16.60 -18.22 1.31
CA ILE A 321 15.47 -18.19 0.38
C ILE A 321 15.84 -17.29 -0.82
N MET A 322 16.37 -16.09 -0.58
CA MET A 322 16.77 -15.17 -1.65
C MET A 322 17.90 -15.72 -2.52
N ASP A 323 18.85 -16.44 -1.93
CA ASP A 323 19.92 -17.11 -2.69
C ASP A 323 19.34 -18.11 -3.70
N VAL A 324 18.33 -18.90 -3.31
CA VAL A 324 17.64 -19.82 -4.23
C VAL A 324 16.92 -19.03 -5.33
N VAL A 325 16.17 -18.00 -4.97
CA VAL A 325 15.41 -17.18 -5.94
C VAL A 325 16.34 -16.55 -6.98
N LYS A 326 17.50 -16.03 -6.54
CA LYS A 326 18.43 -15.31 -7.42
C LYS A 326 19.34 -16.20 -8.25
N SER A 327 19.70 -17.38 -7.74
CA SER A 327 20.73 -18.22 -8.38
C SER A 327 20.21 -19.45 -9.11
N GLU A 328 19.00 -19.95 -8.74
CA GLU A 328 18.47 -21.17 -9.34
C GLU A 328 17.69 -20.86 -10.63
N THR A 329 18.19 -21.38 -11.74
CA THR A 329 17.60 -21.14 -13.07
C THR A 329 16.62 -22.21 -13.52
N ASP A 330 16.65 -23.41 -12.91
CA ASP A 330 15.64 -24.46 -13.15
C ASP A 330 14.43 -24.24 -12.26
N PRO A 331 13.25 -23.91 -12.82
CA PRO A 331 12.05 -23.64 -12.03
C PRO A 331 11.63 -24.79 -11.10
N ASN A 332 11.78 -26.05 -11.56
CA ASN A 332 11.40 -27.21 -10.76
C ASN A 332 12.36 -27.39 -9.59
N LEU A 333 13.66 -27.17 -9.82
CA LEU A 333 14.66 -27.26 -8.77
C LEU A 333 14.53 -26.10 -7.77
N ALA A 334 14.22 -24.88 -8.26
CA ALA A 334 13.92 -23.73 -7.42
C ALA A 334 12.74 -24.02 -6.48
N GLN A 335 11.62 -24.50 -7.01
CA GLN A 335 10.45 -24.88 -6.21
C GLN A 335 10.79 -25.92 -5.15
N LYS A 336 11.50 -26.98 -5.54
CA LYS A 336 11.93 -28.03 -4.61
C LYS A 336 12.78 -27.47 -3.47
N LYS A 337 13.82 -26.68 -3.78
CA LYS A 337 14.69 -26.06 -2.78
C LYS A 337 13.94 -25.11 -1.84
N LEU A 338 12.98 -24.33 -2.36
CA LEU A 338 12.15 -23.44 -1.56
C LEU A 338 11.25 -24.22 -0.59
N HIS A 339 10.68 -25.34 -1.03
CA HIS A 339 9.94 -26.24 -0.14
C HIS A 339 10.84 -26.86 0.94
N GLU A 340 12.05 -27.29 0.59
CA GLU A 340 13.05 -27.80 1.56
C GLU A 340 13.44 -26.72 2.59
N LEU A 341 13.40 -25.44 2.21
CA LEU A 341 13.57 -24.29 3.13
C LEU A 341 12.30 -23.94 3.91
N GLY A 342 11.20 -24.69 3.72
CA GLY A 342 9.95 -24.56 4.47
C GLY A 342 8.95 -23.57 3.88
N CYS A 343 9.12 -23.11 2.66
CA CYS A 343 8.13 -22.27 2.00
C CYS A 343 6.87 -23.07 1.63
N SER A 344 5.70 -22.47 1.85
CA SER A 344 4.40 -23.03 1.41
C SER A 344 4.22 -22.88 -0.11
N ASP A 345 3.27 -23.64 -0.70
CA ASP A 345 2.96 -23.54 -2.14
C ASP A 345 2.67 -22.11 -2.58
N SER A 346 1.89 -21.37 -1.81
CA SER A 346 1.56 -19.98 -2.11
C SER A 346 2.77 -19.04 -2.04
N GLN A 347 3.70 -19.30 -1.13
CA GLN A 347 4.96 -18.56 -1.06
C GLN A 347 5.86 -18.90 -2.23
N VAL A 348 5.99 -20.19 -2.58
CA VAL A 348 6.79 -20.63 -3.74
C VAL A 348 6.27 -19.99 -5.01
N GLN A 349 4.95 -19.99 -5.24
CA GLN A 349 4.35 -19.34 -6.41
C GLN A 349 4.71 -17.85 -6.51
N LYS A 350 4.68 -17.12 -5.39
CA LYS A 350 5.08 -15.71 -5.34
C LYS A 350 6.57 -15.51 -5.61
N LEU A 351 7.41 -16.30 -4.92
CA LEU A 351 8.86 -16.19 -5.00
C LEU A 351 9.44 -16.55 -6.37
N THR A 352 8.71 -17.37 -7.17
CA THR A 352 9.15 -17.83 -8.49
C THR A 352 8.50 -17.07 -9.65
N CYS A 353 7.67 -16.05 -9.40
CA CYS A 353 7.11 -15.23 -10.48
C CYS A 353 8.17 -14.26 -11.03
N LYS A 354 8.02 -13.87 -12.30
CA LYS A 354 8.99 -12.99 -12.99
C LYS A 354 9.14 -11.63 -12.32
N TRP A 355 8.03 -11.05 -11.88
CA TRP A 355 8.07 -9.77 -11.17
C TRP A 355 8.93 -9.86 -9.90
N TYR A 356 8.77 -10.91 -9.09
CA TYR A 356 9.53 -11.06 -7.86
C TYR A 356 11.02 -11.27 -8.13
N TYR A 357 11.37 -12.06 -9.16
CA TYR A 357 12.76 -12.19 -9.59
C TYR A 357 13.36 -10.85 -10.00
N PHE A 358 12.63 -10.06 -10.81
CA PHE A 358 13.05 -8.71 -11.18
C PHE A 358 13.25 -7.85 -9.94
N PHE A 359 12.26 -7.79 -9.04
CA PHE A 359 12.28 -7.01 -7.82
C PHE A 359 13.52 -7.28 -6.95
N VAL A 360 13.93 -8.55 -6.77
CA VAL A 360 15.07 -8.90 -5.91
C VAL A 360 16.43 -8.84 -6.61
N THR A 361 16.46 -8.78 -7.94
CA THR A 361 17.71 -8.74 -8.73
C THR A 361 18.01 -7.38 -9.34
N HIS A 362 16.98 -6.56 -9.57
CA HIS A 362 17.17 -5.21 -10.12
C HIS A 362 17.74 -4.28 -9.03
N ASP A 363 18.85 -3.61 -9.34
CA ASP A 363 19.39 -2.55 -8.49
C ASP A 363 18.81 -1.18 -8.91
N PRO A 364 17.90 -0.58 -8.10
CA PRO A 364 17.33 0.72 -8.42
C PRO A 364 18.38 1.83 -8.58
N GLN A 365 19.53 1.72 -7.90
CA GLN A 365 20.59 2.71 -7.99
C GLN A 365 21.19 2.78 -9.40
N GLU A 366 21.30 1.65 -10.12
CA GLU A 366 21.78 1.65 -11.51
C GLU A 366 20.84 2.44 -12.44
N THR A 367 19.53 2.37 -12.19
CA THR A 367 18.53 3.16 -12.92
C THR A 367 18.60 4.63 -12.50
N LEU A 368 18.61 4.93 -11.21
CA LEU A 368 18.64 6.28 -10.67
C LEU A 368 19.87 7.09 -11.12
N ARG A 369 21.04 6.46 -11.27
CA ARG A 369 22.24 7.10 -11.85
C ARG A 369 22.03 7.63 -13.27
N LYS A 370 21.03 7.10 -13.99
CA LYS A 370 20.71 7.48 -15.38
C LYS A 370 19.60 8.53 -15.47
N VAL A 371 18.83 8.76 -14.41
CA VAL A 371 17.74 9.74 -14.39
C VAL A 371 18.30 11.15 -14.53
N ARG A 372 17.74 11.94 -15.44
CA ARG A 372 18.18 13.32 -15.75
C ARG A 372 17.13 14.38 -15.43
N CYS A 373 15.86 14.01 -15.40
CA CYS A 373 14.79 14.93 -15.00
C CYS A 373 14.84 15.21 -13.49
N PRO A 374 14.20 16.29 -13.00
CA PRO A 374 14.03 16.58 -11.59
C PRO A 374 13.41 15.43 -10.80
N VAL A 375 13.93 15.16 -9.60
CA VAL A 375 13.48 14.07 -8.72
C VAL A 375 13.10 14.58 -7.33
N LEU A 376 11.91 14.22 -6.85
CA LEU A 376 11.54 14.34 -5.45
C LEU A 376 11.45 12.92 -4.86
N ALA A 377 12.25 12.61 -3.85
CA ALA A 377 12.14 11.37 -3.09
C ALA A 377 11.62 11.68 -1.67
N LEU A 378 10.50 11.07 -1.31
CA LEU A 378 9.84 11.24 -0.02
C LEU A 378 9.68 9.88 0.68
N ASN A 379 9.87 9.85 2.00
CA ASN A 379 9.45 8.69 2.79
C ASN A 379 9.04 9.12 4.19
N GLY A 380 8.21 8.31 4.86
CA GLY A 380 7.86 8.48 6.26
C GLY A 380 8.90 7.83 7.18
N ASP A 381 9.20 8.48 8.33
CA ASP A 381 10.13 7.94 9.34
C ASP A 381 9.55 6.69 10.07
N LEU A 382 8.23 6.52 10.04
CA LEU A 382 7.52 5.33 10.56
C LEU A 382 7.18 4.30 9.47
N ASP A 383 7.75 4.43 8.26
CA ASP A 383 7.59 3.42 7.23
C ASP A 383 8.34 2.14 7.61
N THR A 384 7.57 1.06 7.87
CA THR A 384 8.12 -0.28 8.21
C THR A 384 8.24 -1.20 7.00
N GLN A 385 7.81 -0.75 5.82
CA GLN A 385 7.88 -1.52 4.57
C GLN A 385 9.08 -1.08 3.72
N ILE A 386 9.24 0.21 3.48
CA ILE A 386 10.39 0.79 2.79
C ILE A 386 11.10 1.72 3.78
N LEU A 387 12.06 1.18 4.51
CA LEU A 387 12.72 1.94 5.60
C LEU A 387 13.38 3.20 5.07
N ALA A 388 12.95 4.37 5.55
CA ALA A 388 13.46 5.68 5.12
C ALA A 388 14.98 5.78 5.29
N GLN A 389 15.51 5.33 6.44
CA GLN A 389 16.94 5.38 6.77
C GLN A 389 17.83 4.49 5.88
N VAL A 390 17.24 3.57 5.12
CA VAL A 390 17.95 2.71 4.16
C VAL A 390 17.80 3.23 2.74
N ASN A 391 16.56 3.54 2.35
CA ASN A 391 16.23 3.83 0.96
C ASN A 391 16.53 5.27 0.55
N LEU A 392 16.23 6.27 1.40
CA LEU A 392 16.49 7.67 1.04
C LEU A 392 17.98 7.99 0.83
N PRO A 393 18.92 7.54 1.71
CA PRO A 393 20.34 7.73 1.45
C PRO A 393 20.84 7.05 0.18
N ALA A 394 20.32 5.85 -0.14
CA ALA A 394 20.70 5.10 -1.34
C ALA A 394 20.21 5.83 -2.62
N ILE A 395 18.97 6.37 -2.62
CA ILE A 395 18.44 7.20 -3.70
C ILE A 395 19.30 8.45 -3.88
N GLU A 396 19.58 9.17 -2.78
CA GLU A 396 20.40 10.39 -2.82
C GLU A 396 21.80 10.12 -3.38
N GLN A 397 22.44 9.06 -2.92
CA GLN A 397 23.75 8.66 -3.41
C GLN A 397 23.73 8.38 -4.92
N ALA A 398 22.77 7.56 -5.39
CA ALA A 398 22.66 7.21 -6.80
C ALA A 398 22.43 8.44 -7.70
N LEU A 399 21.58 9.38 -7.29
CA LEU A 399 21.31 10.62 -8.02
C LEU A 399 22.57 11.52 -8.07
N ARG A 400 23.31 11.62 -6.96
CA ARG A 400 24.59 12.35 -6.92
C ARG A 400 25.65 11.73 -7.83
N GLU A 401 25.83 10.41 -7.75
CA GLU A 401 26.77 9.66 -8.61
C GLU A 401 26.40 9.79 -10.10
N GLY A 402 25.09 9.83 -10.40
CA GLY A 402 24.56 10.08 -11.73
C GLY A 402 24.68 11.54 -12.18
N ALA A 403 25.15 12.44 -11.33
CA ALA A 403 25.20 13.89 -11.59
C ALA A 403 23.82 14.47 -11.98
N ASN A 404 22.73 14.01 -11.34
CA ASN A 404 21.42 14.60 -11.55
C ASN A 404 21.42 16.07 -11.11
N PRO A 405 20.98 17.04 -11.95
CA PRO A 405 21.13 18.46 -11.67
C PRO A 405 20.11 19.00 -10.65
N ASP A 406 18.97 18.31 -10.45
CA ASP A 406 17.88 18.79 -9.61
C ASP A 406 17.18 17.62 -8.90
N PHE A 407 17.50 17.41 -7.63
CA PHE A 407 16.79 16.47 -6.81
C PHE A 407 16.59 16.96 -5.37
N THR A 408 15.54 16.48 -4.75
CA THR A 408 15.20 16.72 -3.35
C THR A 408 14.90 15.39 -2.69
N VAL A 409 15.57 15.11 -1.57
CA VAL A 409 15.31 13.93 -0.73
C VAL A 409 14.82 14.38 0.61
N LYS A 410 13.68 13.86 1.08
CA LYS A 410 13.03 14.36 2.30
C LYS A 410 12.38 13.22 3.08
N GLU A 411 12.76 13.06 4.34
CA GLU A 411 12.05 12.25 5.32
C GLU A 411 10.95 13.10 5.97
N LEU A 412 9.75 12.52 6.09
CA LEU A 412 8.58 13.16 6.67
C LEU A 412 8.26 12.53 8.03
N PRO A 413 8.19 13.32 9.10
CA PRO A 413 8.04 12.78 10.44
C PRO A 413 6.63 12.22 10.67
N ARG A 414 6.58 11.11 11.41
CA ARG A 414 5.37 10.44 11.87
C ARG A 414 4.48 9.89 10.75
N LEU A 415 5.00 9.66 9.55
CA LEU A 415 4.25 9.06 8.45
C LEU A 415 4.62 7.60 8.25
N ASN A 416 3.61 6.77 8.01
CA ASN A 416 3.77 5.37 7.61
C ASN A 416 3.97 5.23 6.09
N HIS A 417 4.00 3.99 5.59
CA HIS A 417 4.18 3.69 4.16
C HIS A 417 3.11 4.30 3.25
N PHE A 418 1.87 4.47 3.73
CA PHE A 418 0.77 5.12 3.02
C PHE A 418 0.74 6.65 3.19
N PHE A 419 1.75 7.21 3.85
CA PHE A 419 1.81 8.64 4.20
C PHE A 419 0.67 9.09 5.12
N GLN A 420 0.11 8.19 5.91
CA GLN A 420 -0.82 8.51 6.99
C GLN A 420 -0.03 8.92 8.24
N THR A 421 -0.55 9.85 9.03
CA THR A 421 -0.01 10.18 10.36
C THR A 421 -0.26 8.99 11.30
N ALA A 422 0.81 8.29 11.66
CA ALA A 422 0.77 7.04 12.41
C ALA A 422 1.34 7.18 13.82
N GLN A 423 1.11 6.18 14.66
CA GLN A 423 1.72 6.06 15.99
C GLN A 423 2.84 5.01 16.00
N THR A 424 2.63 3.89 15.32
CA THR A 424 3.56 2.78 15.28
C THR A 424 4.17 2.56 13.88
N GLY A 425 3.45 2.93 12.83
CA GLY A 425 3.78 2.63 11.44
C GLY A 425 3.56 1.17 11.05
N ASN A 426 3.10 0.32 11.97
CA ASN A 426 2.80 -1.07 11.68
C ASN A 426 1.62 -1.20 10.72
N ILE A 427 1.68 -2.18 9.82
CA ILE A 427 0.67 -2.41 8.78
C ILE A 427 -0.74 -2.66 9.34
N ASN A 428 -0.84 -3.24 10.53
CA ASN A 428 -2.12 -3.48 11.18
C ASN A 428 -2.79 -2.21 11.73
N GLU A 429 -2.08 -1.06 11.74
CA GLU A 429 -2.63 0.24 12.15
C GLU A 429 -3.37 0.94 10.99
N TYR A 430 -3.02 0.66 9.73
CA TYR A 430 -3.45 1.43 8.55
C TYR A 430 -4.96 1.57 8.43
N ALA A 431 -5.71 0.48 8.56
CA ALA A 431 -7.17 0.47 8.48
C ALA A 431 -7.88 1.24 9.61
N PHE A 432 -7.14 1.60 10.68
CA PHE A 432 -7.68 2.26 11.86
C PHE A 432 -7.31 3.75 11.97
N ILE A 433 -6.68 4.29 10.94
CA ILE A 433 -6.38 5.72 10.79
C ILE A 433 -7.44 6.31 9.87
N GLU A 434 -8.13 7.39 10.26
CA GLU A 434 -9.12 8.03 9.38
C GLU A 434 -8.46 8.85 8.26
N GLU A 435 -7.27 9.41 8.51
CA GLU A 435 -6.49 10.11 7.49
C GLU A 435 -6.00 9.13 6.42
N THR A 436 -6.33 9.38 5.16
CA THR A 436 -5.85 8.57 4.02
C THR A 436 -4.46 9.01 3.56
N MET A 437 -4.21 10.31 3.56
CA MET A 437 -2.90 10.89 3.25
C MET A 437 -2.70 12.18 4.02
N SER A 438 -1.55 12.32 4.67
CA SER A 438 -1.22 13.48 5.51
C SER A 438 -1.16 14.77 4.67
N PRO A 439 -1.75 15.87 5.19
CA PRO A 439 -1.62 17.19 4.57
C PRO A 439 -0.16 17.61 4.32
N VAL A 440 0.77 17.17 5.18
CA VAL A 440 2.20 17.47 5.02
C VAL A 440 2.77 16.79 3.76
N ALA A 441 2.40 15.55 3.48
CA ALA A 441 2.82 14.84 2.27
C ALA A 441 2.20 15.47 1.03
N LEU A 442 0.88 15.73 1.04
CA LEU A 442 0.14 16.38 -0.05
C LEU A 442 0.74 17.73 -0.40
N GLU A 443 0.96 18.60 0.59
CA GLU A 443 1.52 19.94 0.40
C GLU A 443 2.97 19.90 -0.11
N THR A 444 3.78 18.98 0.42
CA THR A 444 5.18 18.84 0.00
C THR A 444 5.27 18.48 -1.49
N MET A 445 4.48 17.51 -1.95
CA MET A 445 4.44 17.10 -3.35
C MET A 445 3.92 18.21 -4.26
N ALA A 446 2.77 18.78 -3.91
CA ALA A 446 2.14 19.81 -4.74
C ALA A 446 3.04 21.05 -4.89
N THR A 447 3.58 21.57 -3.80
CA THR A 447 4.47 22.72 -3.82
C THR A 447 5.75 22.45 -4.63
N TRP A 448 6.33 21.26 -4.49
CA TRP A 448 7.52 20.89 -5.26
C TRP A 448 7.22 20.80 -6.76
N ILE A 449 6.08 20.23 -7.15
CA ILE A 449 5.63 20.14 -8.55
C ILE A 449 5.36 21.54 -9.12
N GLU A 450 4.62 22.39 -8.40
CA GLU A 450 4.29 23.76 -8.84
C GLU A 450 5.54 24.61 -9.13
N THR A 451 6.62 24.44 -8.37
CA THR A 451 7.86 25.19 -8.62
C THR A 451 8.58 24.79 -9.90
N ARG A 452 8.26 23.61 -10.48
CA ARG A 452 8.87 23.05 -11.70
C ARG A 452 7.94 23.06 -12.91
N THR A 453 6.70 23.49 -12.70
CA THR A 453 5.67 23.52 -13.75
C THR A 453 5.11 24.91 -13.99
N LYS A 454 5.73 25.93 -13.38
CA LYS A 454 5.41 27.37 -13.62
C LYS A 454 5.93 27.86 -14.94
#